data_60f6da8ece94f7aefcef22bd53ba62f8
#
_entry.id   60f6da8ece94f7aefcef22bd53ba62f8
#
_cell.length_a   1.000
_cell.length_b   1.000
_cell.length_c   1.000
_cell.angle_alpha   90.00
_cell.angle_beta   90.00
_cell.angle_gamma   90.00
#
_symmetry.space_group_name_H-M   'P 1'
#
loop_
_entity.id
_entity.type
_entity.pdbx_description
1 polymer ?
#
loop_
_entity_poly.entity_id
_entity_poly.type
_entity_poly.pdbx_seq_one_letter_code
_entity_poly.pdbx_strand_id
1 'polypeptide(L)'
;LGVPEADIDVIRTGGPAVTEDVLAELIVSNRILGTTEILLLNHTGCGFTTFTDAELNARLVAVTGDATPAPMRFFSYTDPQDHTREQIRKVRAHPWIAAEVPVRGCVFDVTTGRLLEVTVTEQPATGAA
;
A
#
# COMPACT_ATOMS: atom_id res chain seq x y z
N LEU A 1 -0.29 9.92 -14.74
CA LEU A 1 1.18 9.85 -14.59
C LEU A 1 1.92 10.15 -15.90
N GLY A 2 1.23 10.16 -17.06
CA GLY A 2 1.86 10.42 -18.35
C GLY A 2 2.80 9.31 -18.85
N VAL A 3 2.73 8.13 -18.26
CA VAL A 3 3.51 6.95 -18.67
C VAL A 3 2.65 6.09 -19.57
N PRO A 4 3.16 5.56 -20.70
CA PRO A 4 2.43 4.61 -21.53
C PRO A 4 2.02 3.36 -20.75
N GLU A 5 0.82 2.85 -21.00
CA GLU A 5 0.29 1.67 -20.30
C GLU A 5 1.19 0.42 -20.49
N ALA A 6 1.82 0.31 -21.64
CA ALA A 6 2.74 -0.79 -21.95
C ALA A 6 4.02 -0.79 -21.10
N ASP A 7 4.33 0.33 -20.44
CA ASP A 7 5.57 0.51 -19.66
C ASP A 7 5.32 0.39 -18.15
N ILE A 8 4.12 0.03 -17.74
CA ILE A 8 3.74 -0.09 -16.32
C ILE A 8 3.00 -1.39 -16.01
N ASP A 9 3.42 -2.03 -14.93
CA ASP A 9 2.63 -3.08 -14.27
C ASP A 9 1.71 -2.41 -13.23
N VAL A 10 0.42 -2.70 -13.27
CA VAL A 10 -0.56 -2.09 -12.36
C VAL A 10 -1.16 -3.14 -11.44
N ILE A 11 -0.93 -3.00 -10.14
CA ILE A 11 -1.57 -3.79 -9.09
C ILE A 11 -2.60 -2.90 -8.40
N ARG A 12 -3.85 -3.34 -8.30
CA ARG A 12 -4.92 -2.58 -7.65
C ARG A 12 -5.43 -3.30 -6.43
N THR A 13 -5.46 -2.60 -5.32
CA THR A 13 -5.97 -3.09 -4.03
C THR A 13 -6.96 -2.10 -3.43
N GLY A 14 -7.80 -2.56 -2.52
CA GLY A 14 -8.61 -1.67 -1.70
C GLY A 14 -7.74 -1.02 -0.62
N GLY A 15 -7.51 0.30 -0.74
CA GLY A 15 -6.41 0.97 -0.05
C GLY A 15 -5.06 0.42 -0.56
N PRO A 16 -3.99 1.16 -0.60
CA PRO A 16 -2.72 0.67 -1.14
C PRO A 16 -1.99 -0.21 -0.11
N ALA A 17 -2.64 -1.24 0.38
CA ALA A 17 -2.04 -2.19 1.32
C ALA A 17 -1.12 -3.16 0.58
N VAL A 18 0.13 -3.20 0.98
CA VAL A 18 1.10 -4.18 0.50
C VAL A 18 0.96 -5.46 1.33
N THR A 19 0.09 -6.35 0.87
CA THR A 19 -0.07 -7.69 1.43
C THR A 19 1.04 -8.60 0.97
N GLU A 20 1.10 -9.83 1.51
CA GLU A 20 2.08 -10.84 1.06
C GLU A 20 1.95 -11.13 -0.45
N ASP A 21 0.72 -11.19 -0.97
CA ASP A 21 0.47 -11.42 -2.39
C ASP A 21 0.96 -10.25 -3.25
N VAL A 22 0.65 -9.02 -2.84
CA VAL A 22 1.14 -7.81 -3.52
C VAL A 22 2.67 -7.75 -3.49
N LEU A 23 3.27 -8.09 -2.35
CA LEU A 23 4.72 -8.10 -2.22
C LEU A 23 5.37 -9.14 -3.15
N ALA A 24 4.77 -10.33 -3.28
CA ALA A 24 5.23 -11.34 -4.21
C ALA A 24 5.19 -10.85 -5.66
N GLU A 25 4.12 -10.17 -6.06
CA GLU A 25 4.00 -9.58 -7.40
C GLU A 25 5.02 -8.47 -7.65
N LEU A 26 5.26 -7.58 -6.67
CA LEU A 26 6.30 -6.55 -6.77
C LEU A 26 7.69 -7.16 -6.94
N ILE A 27 7.98 -8.25 -6.24
CA ILE A 27 9.26 -8.97 -6.36
C ILE A 27 9.42 -9.54 -7.77
N VAL A 28 8.40 -10.21 -8.30
CA VAL A 28 8.43 -10.77 -9.67
C VAL A 28 8.58 -9.65 -10.69
N SER A 29 7.80 -8.59 -10.58
CA SER A 29 7.91 -7.42 -11.46
C SER A 29 9.31 -6.83 -11.46
N ASN A 30 9.90 -6.65 -10.29
CA ASN A 30 11.25 -6.08 -10.17
C ASN A 30 12.34 -7.05 -10.65
N ARG A 31 12.33 -8.30 -10.19
CA ARG A 31 13.45 -9.23 -10.40
C ARG A 31 13.40 -10.00 -11.73
N ILE A 32 12.20 -10.21 -12.26
CA ILE A 32 12.00 -11.04 -13.46
C ILE A 32 11.59 -10.19 -14.66
N LEU A 33 10.68 -9.23 -14.46
CA LEU A 33 10.16 -8.41 -15.56
C LEU A 33 10.97 -7.12 -15.80
N GLY A 34 11.89 -6.78 -14.90
CA GLY A 34 12.82 -5.67 -15.09
C GLY A 34 12.26 -4.32 -14.69
N THR A 35 11.24 -4.25 -13.85
CA THR A 35 10.73 -3.00 -13.30
C THR A 35 11.83 -2.25 -12.53
N THR A 36 11.99 -0.98 -12.84
CA THR A 36 13.08 -0.13 -12.32
C THR A 36 12.63 0.88 -11.27
N GLU A 37 11.32 1.04 -11.06
CA GLU A 37 10.75 1.93 -10.04
C GLU A 37 9.42 1.38 -9.55
N ILE A 38 9.14 1.56 -8.26
CA ILE A 38 7.87 1.18 -7.63
C ILE A 38 7.20 2.44 -7.09
N LEU A 39 5.94 2.66 -7.50
CA LEU A 39 5.12 3.76 -7.02
C LEU A 39 3.90 3.23 -6.27
N LEU A 40 3.77 3.60 -5.00
CA LEU A 40 2.57 3.35 -4.20
C LEU A 40 1.65 4.57 -4.30
N LEU A 41 0.45 4.39 -4.85
CA LEU A 41 -0.49 5.47 -5.06
C LEU A 41 -1.72 5.29 -4.18
N ASN A 42 -1.88 6.17 -3.22
CA ASN A 42 -3.07 6.29 -2.37
C ASN A 42 -3.91 7.50 -2.80
N HIS A 43 -5.06 7.70 -2.19
CA HIS A 43 -5.90 8.86 -2.43
C HIS A 43 -6.61 9.34 -1.16
N THR A 44 -7.01 10.60 -1.14
CA THR A 44 -7.88 11.15 -0.10
C THR A 44 -9.31 10.61 -0.23
N GLY A 45 -10.08 10.66 0.85
CA GLY A 45 -11.46 10.19 0.84
C GLY A 45 -11.63 8.68 0.60
N CYS A 46 -10.60 7.89 0.89
CA CYS A 46 -10.66 6.43 0.76
C CYS A 46 -11.66 5.82 1.75
N GLY A 47 -12.52 4.92 1.26
CA GLY A 47 -13.48 4.22 2.12
C GLY A 47 -12.83 3.43 3.26
N PHE A 48 -11.60 2.96 3.07
CA PHE A 48 -10.84 2.24 4.11
C PHE A 48 -10.39 3.11 5.30
N THR A 49 -10.63 4.42 5.24
CA THR A 49 -10.43 5.33 6.39
C THR A 49 -11.68 5.55 7.22
N THR A 50 -12.82 5.01 6.81
CA THR A 50 -14.13 5.30 7.44
C THR A 50 -14.56 4.27 8.48
N PHE A 51 -13.78 3.22 8.69
CA PHE A 51 -14.05 2.16 9.66
C PHE A 51 -12.74 1.56 10.18
N THR A 52 -12.81 0.90 11.32
CA THR A 52 -11.78 -0.03 11.77
C THR A 52 -12.09 -1.43 11.26
N ASP A 53 -11.09 -2.31 11.23
CA ASP A 53 -11.30 -3.72 10.87
C ASP A 53 -12.36 -4.39 11.75
N ALA A 54 -12.39 -4.04 13.05
CA ALA A 54 -13.39 -4.57 13.99
C ALA A 54 -14.81 -4.10 13.67
N GLU A 55 -14.98 -2.80 13.35
CA GLU A 55 -16.28 -2.25 12.95
C GLU A 55 -16.78 -2.86 11.64
N LEU A 56 -15.90 -3.02 10.66
CA LEU A 56 -16.28 -3.65 9.39
C LEU A 56 -16.67 -5.10 9.61
N ASN A 57 -15.93 -5.85 10.42
CA ASN A 57 -16.25 -7.22 10.75
C ASN A 57 -17.65 -7.32 11.41
N ALA A 58 -17.94 -6.47 12.40
CA ALA A 58 -19.25 -6.43 13.05
C ALA A 58 -20.38 -6.12 12.06
N ARG A 59 -20.18 -5.18 11.12
CA ARG A 59 -21.14 -4.84 10.06
C ARG A 59 -21.39 -6.02 9.12
N LEU A 60 -20.35 -6.73 8.73
CA LEU A 60 -20.45 -7.89 7.85
C LEU A 60 -21.18 -9.06 8.53
N VAL A 61 -20.91 -9.32 9.80
CA VAL A 61 -21.68 -10.29 10.61
C VAL A 61 -23.15 -9.92 10.63
N ALA A 62 -23.49 -8.66 10.84
CA ALA A 62 -24.88 -8.19 10.85
C ALA A 62 -25.58 -8.35 9.50
N VAL A 63 -24.87 -8.13 8.40
CA VAL A 63 -25.42 -8.24 7.03
C VAL A 63 -25.54 -9.69 6.56
N THR A 64 -24.56 -10.52 6.86
CA THR A 64 -24.51 -11.91 6.40
C THR A 64 -25.25 -12.88 7.33
N GLY A 65 -25.45 -12.51 8.60
CA GLY A 65 -25.95 -13.41 9.63
C GLY A 65 -24.96 -14.50 10.06
N ASP A 66 -23.72 -14.43 9.59
CA ASP A 66 -22.67 -15.41 9.87
C ASP A 66 -21.60 -14.79 10.79
N ALA A 67 -21.40 -15.42 11.94
CA ALA A 67 -20.42 -15.01 12.94
C ALA A 67 -19.05 -15.71 12.76
N THR A 68 -18.81 -16.37 11.64
CA THR A 68 -17.51 -16.96 11.35
C THR A 68 -16.45 -15.85 11.34
N PRO A 69 -15.33 -16.00 12.05
CA PRO A 69 -14.28 -15.01 12.04
C PRO A 69 -13.78 -14.73 10.63
N ALA A 70 -13.57 -13.44 10.31
CA ALA A 70 -13.00 -13.07 9.02
C ALA A 70 -11.64 -13.77 8.85
N PRO A 71 -11.40 -14.43 7.71
CA PRO A 71 -10.16 -15.19 7.47
C PRO A 71 -8.94 -14.30 7.25
N MET A 72 -9.14 -12.99 7.10
CA MET A 72 -8.12 -12.02 6.75
C MET A 72 -8.37 -10.67 7.42
N ARG A 73 -7.35 -9.83 7.40
CA ARG A 73 -7.46 -8.42 7.77
C ARG A 73 -8.05 -7.63 6.61
N PHE A 74 -8.79 -6.55 6.92
CA PHE A 74 -9.32 -5.63 5.91
C PHE A 74 -8.36 -4.49 5.59
N PHE A 75 -7.33 -4.28 6.43
CA PHE A 75 -6.32 -3.24 6.26
C PHE A 75 -6.86 -1.82 6.26
N SER A 76 -7.85 -1.55 7.12
CA SER A 76 -8.30 -0.18 7.39
C SER A 76 -7.16 0.66 7.98
N TYR A 77 -7.20 1.95 7.73
CA TYR A 77 -6.20 2.90 8.20
C TYR A 77 -6.83 4.27 8.44
N THR A 78 -6.13 5.19 9.11
CA THR A 78 -6.67 6.49 9.48
C THR A 78 -6.20 7.59 8.55
N ASP A 79 -4.91 7.70 8.31
CA ASP A 79 -4.28 8.75 7.51
C ASP A 79 -3.62 8.18 6.25
N PRO A 80 -3.97 8.68 5.04
CA PRO A 80 -3.41 8.17 3.79
C PRO A 80 -1.91 8.34 3.66
N GLN A 81 -1.34 9.43 4.18
CA GLN A 81 0.11 9.65 4.07
C GLN A 81 0.87 8.72 5.01
N ASP A 82 0.42 8.58 6.26
CA ASP A 82 1.05 7.67 7.23
C ASP A 82 0.96 6.22 6.76
N HIS A 83 -0.19 5.81 6.27
CA HIS A 83 -0.37 4.48 5.70
C HIS A 83 0.58 4.25 4.51
N THR A 84 0.63 5.17 3.56
CA THR A 84 1.53 5.06 2.40
C THR A 84 2.99 4.99 2.84
N ARG A 85 3.38 5.77 3.85
CA ARG A 85 4.73 5.75 4.43
C ARG A 85 5.10 4.40 5.02
N GLU A 86 4.16 3.77 5.72
CA GLU A 86 4.34 2.42 6.26
C GLU A 86 4.50 1.37 5.16
N GLN A 87 3.68 1.46 4.11
CA GLN A 87 3.77 0.54 2.98
C GLN A 87 5.11 0.69 2.22
N ILE A 88 5.61 1.91 2.03
CA ILE A 88 6.93 2.15 1.45
C ILE A 88 8.01 1.45 2.28
N ARG A 89 7.99 1.63 3.60
CA ARG A 89 8.95 0.96 4.50
C ARG A 89 8.89 -0.55 4.39
N LYS A 90 7.68 -1.11 4.31
CA LYS A 90 7.47 -2.55 4.16
C LYS A 90 8.11 -3.09 2.88
N VAL A 91 7.90 -2.41 1.74
CA VAL A 91 8.52 -2.80 0.47
C VAL A 91 10.04 -2.70 0.53
N ARG A 92 10.56 -1.57 1.00
CA ARG A 92 12.02 -1.33 1.12
C ARG A 92 12.73 -2.31 2.05
N ALA A 93 12.04 -2.79 3.08
CA ALA A 93 12.61 -3.73 4.06
C ALA A 93 12.75 -5.15 3.51
N HIS A 94 12.10 -5.49 2.40
CA HIS A 94 12.14 -6.85 1.88
C HIS A 94 13.44 -7.12 1.13
N PRO A 95 14.23 -8.16 1.51
CA PRO A 95 15.55 -8.39 0.93
C PRO A 95 15.53 -8.77 -0.55
N TRP A 96 14.39 -9.19 -1.08
CA TRP A 96 14.26 -9.54 -2.50
C TRP A 96 13.85 -8.37 -3.39
N ILE A 97 13.48 -7.24 -2.83
CA ILE A 97 13.40 -5.99 -3.60
C ILE A 97 14.82 -5.44 -3.72
N ALA A 98 15.25 -5.11 -4.93
CA ALA A 98 16.59 -4.59 -5.14
C ALA A 98 16.77 -3.24 -4.43
N ALA A 99 17.85 -3.09 -3.66
CA ALA A 99 18.07 -1.91 -2.81
C ALA A 99 18.17 -0.60 -3.62
N GLU A 100 18.62 -0.70 -4.87
CA GLU A 100 18.76 0.41 -5.80
C GLU A 100 17.44 0.86 -6.45
N VAL A 101 16.37 0.06 -6.34
CA VAL A 101 15.06 0.38 -6.91
C VAL A 101 14.37 1.46 -6.07
N PRO A 102 14.08 2.63 -6.65
CA PRO A 102 13.33 3.65 -5.95
C PRO A 102 11.92 3.13 -5.62
N VAL A 103 11.54 3.23 -4.34
CA VAL A 103 10.18 2.97 -3.87
C VAL A 103 9.63 4.29 -3.38
N ARG A 104 8.69 4.84 -4.13
CA ARG A 104 8.06 6.13 -3.86
C ARG A 104 6.60 5.96 -3.51
N GLY A 105 6.01 6.93 -2.88
CA GLY A 105 4.59 6.95 -2.58
C GLY A 105 4.01 8.34 -2.77
N CYS A 106 2.76 8.35 -3.22
CA CYS A 106 1.99 9.57 -3.40
C CYS A 106 0.57 9.40 -2.87
N VAL A 107 -0.03 10.50 -2.47
CA VAL A 107 -1.46 10.60 -2.16
C VAL A 107 -2.11 11.51 -3.20
N PHE A 108 -3.05 11.00 -3.95
CA PHE A 108 -3.86 11.77 -4.87
C PHE A 108 -5.00 12.45 -4.13
N ASP A 109 -5.04 13.77 -4.16
CA ASP A 109 -6.16 14.54 -3.60
C ASP A 109 -7.30 14.57 -4.62
N VAL A 110 -8.37 13.85 -4.32
CA VAL A 110 -9.53 13.72 -5.21
C VAL A 110 -10.33 15.02 -5.35
N THR A 111 -10.14 15.98 -4.44
CA THR A 111 -10.83 17.28 -4.48
C THR A 111 -10.11 18.27 -5.39
N THR A 112 -8.78 18.30 -5.33
CA THR A 112 -7.96 19.27 -6.06
C THR A 112 -7.33 18.70 -7.32
N GLY A 113 -7.29 17.37 -7.47
CA GLY A 113 -6.57 16.68 -8.54
C GLY A 113 -5.05 16.71 -8.40
N ARG A 114 -4.53 17.11 -7.24
CA ARG A 114 -3.10 17.18 -6.98
C ARG A 114 -2.55 15.84 -6.50
N LEU A 115 -1.33 15.56 -6.92
CA LEU A 115 -0.54 14.44 -6.45
C LEU A 115 0.47 14.94 -5.42
N LEU A 116 0.38 14.45 -4.20
CA LEU A 116 1.25 14.80 -3.09
C LEU A 116 2.23 13.67 -2.82
N GLU A 117 3.52 13.92 -3.00
CA GLU A 117 4.55 12.92 -2.69
C GLU A 117 4.71 12.75 -1.18
N VAL A 118 4.81 11.49 -0.75
CA VAL A 118 4.97 11.11 0.65
C VAL A 118 6.47 10.97 0.96
N THR A 119 6.97 11.84 1.81
CA THR A 119 8.37 11.76 2.27
C THR A 119 8.51 10.67 3.32
N VAL A 120 9.51 9.80 3.14
CA VAL A 120 9.92 8.81 4.14
C VAL A 120 11.29 9.21 4.66
N THR A 121 11.32 9.71 5.89
CA THR A 121 12.60 9.85 6.61
C THR A 121 13.03 8.44 7.04
N GLU A 122 14.23 8.05 6.64
CA GLU A 122 14.83 6.83 7.18
C GLU A 122 15.05 7.05 8.67
N GLN A 123 14.39 6.23 9.48
CA GLN A 123 14.77 6.14 10.88
C GLN A 123 16.16 5.52 10.90
N PRO A 124 17.16 6.17 11.53
CA PRO A 124 18.46 5.52 11.68
C PRO A 124 18.20 4.16 12.32
N ALA A 125 18.78 3.12 11.73
CA ALA A 125 18.74 1.80 12.33
C ALA A 125 19.17 1.96 13.79
N THR A 126 18.24 1.74 14.71
CA THR A 126 18.58 1.63 16.13
C THR A 126 19.51 0.42 16.19
N GLY A 127 20.80 0.71 16.27
CA GLY A 127 21.81 -0.32 16.39
C GLY A 127 21.41 -1.22 17.55
N ALA A 128 21.10 -2.45 17.24
CA ALA A 128 21.09 -3.49 18.24
C ALA A 128 22.52 -3.58 18.75
N ALA A 129 22.74 -3.10 19.97
CA ALA A 129 23.95 -3.35 20.68
C ALA A 129 24.05 -4.84 21.03
#